data_0a3a05aa4012b937bb51d24cdaa1430b
#
_entry.id   0a3a05aa4012b937bb51d24cdaa1430b
#
_cell.length_a   1.000
_cell.length_b   1.000
_cell.length_c   1.000
_cell.angle_alpha   90.00
_cell.angle_beta   90.00
_cell.angle_gamma   90.00
#
_symmetry.space_group_name_H-M   'P 1'
#
loop_
_entity.id
_entity.type
_entity.pdbx_description
1 polymer ?
#
loop_
_entity_poly.entity_id
_entity_poly.type
_entity_poly.pdbx_seq_one_letter_code
_entity_poly.pdbx_strand_id
1 'polypeptide(L)'
;MKSQEKMKQTYDKIIIGAGIYGMYAAKRSLEKNPNEKILIIEVEKEPFNRGSYINQARLHNGYHYPRSFSTASKSAKYFNRFYNDFKEGINDKFEKVYAIASDYSWANGEQFQKFCDNLNVKCEEIPKKKYFNKNTIDKAFLTKEYSFDAKIIGKMLYEELVKLGCDFKFEAKIIGIEKEEKEYIFKILNGEIYSASFVLNATYAGINKIHKLLGFEYLPIKYEFCEVILCEVSENIKNIGLTVMDGPFFSLMPFGLTGYHSITTVSRTPHFTNYENLPPYDCGGEEENKKHPEHSKGCIHCGIFPKTAFEEMVQIAKKYLNEDIEIKYVKSLFTIKPILVASEIDDSRPTIIKQYSQSPDFYTVFSGKINTMYDLDEIL
;
A
#
# COMPACT_ATOMS: atom_id res chain seq x y z
N MET A 1 -40.42 7.27 -19.92
CA MET A 1 -39.63 6.08 -20.27
C MET A 1 -39.55 5.20 -19.01
N LYS A 2 -40.10 3.99 -19.01
CA LYS A 2 -39.96 3.07 -17.89
C LYS A 2 -38.47 2.65 -17.85
N SER A 3 -37.80 2.96 -16.78
CA SER A 3 -36.46 2.39 -16.48
C SER A 3 -36.61 0.86 -16.51
N GLN A 4 -35.98 0.20 -17.45
CA GLN A 4 -35.82 -1.26 -17.35
C GLN A 4 -35.01 -1.48 -16.06
N GLU A 5 -35.67 -2.06 -15.04
CA GLU A 5 -34.96 -2.57 -13.87
C GLU A 5 -33.94 -3.59 -14.37
N LYS A 6 -32.65 -3.27 -14.23
CA LYS A 6 -31.59 -4.22 -14.57
C LYS A 6 -31.71 -5.40 -13.61
N MET A 7 -31.70 -6.61 -14.16
CA MET A 7 -31.79 -7.85 -13.36
C MET A 7 -30.66 -7.92 -12.34
N LYS A 8 -30.97 -8.27 -11.10
CA LYS A 8 -30.00 -8.56 -10.04
C LYS A 8 -29.15 -9.75 -10.45
N GLN A 9 -27.82 -9.60 -10.36
CA GLN A 9 -26.86 -10.68 -10.58
C GLN A 9 -26.33 -11.15 -9.22
N THR A 10 -26.38 -12.46 -8.98
CA THR A 10 -26.02 -13.06 -7.70
C THR A 10 -24.70 -13.78 -7.80
N TYR A 11 -23.84 -13.56 -6.82
CA TYR A 11 -22.53 -14.16 -6.64
C TYR A 11 -22.46 -14.86 -5.27
N ASP A 12 -21.51 -15.77 -5.11
CA ASP A 12 -21.20 -16.36 -3.81
C ASP A 12 -20.41 -15.34 -2.97
N LYS A 13 -19.45 -14.63 -3.61
CA LYS A 13 -18.64 -13.59 -2.97
C LYS A 13 -18.59 -12.31 -3.79
N ILE A 14 -18.68 -11.18 -3.11
CA ILE A 14 -18.31 -9.86 -3.65
C ILE A 14 -17.10 -9.33 -2.88
N ILE A 15 -16.07 -8.97 -3.64
CA ILE A 15 -14.85 -8.33 -3.10
C ILE A 15 -14.83 -6.90 -3.60
N ILE A 16 -14.72 -5.93 -2.68
CA ILE A 16 -14.69 -4.52 -3.00
C ILE A 16 -13.22 -4.05 -2.99
N GLY A 17 -12.71 -3.68 -4.18
CA GLY A 17 -11.34 -3.23 -4.41
C GLY A 17 -10.48 -4.25 -5.15
N ALA A 18 -9.97 -3.88 -6.32
CA ALA A 18 -9.03 -4.66 -7.14
C ALA A 18 -7.56 -4.33 -6.84
N GLY A 19 -7.24 -4.04 -5.58
CA GLY A 19 -5.88 -3.98 -5.07
C GLY A 19 -5.36 -5.38 -4.76
N ILE A 20 -4.09 -5.49 -4.31
CA ILE A 20 -3.45 -6.80 -4.07
C ILE A 20 -4.22 -7.67 -3.08
N TYR A 21 -4.80 -7.09 -2.01
CA TYR A 21 -5.58 -7.85 -1.03
C TYR A 21 -6.86 -8.43 -1.61
N GLY A 22 -7.61 -7.63 -2.38
CA GLY A 22 -8.84 -8.11 -3.01
C GLY A 22 -8.59 -9.16 -4.07
N MET A 23 -7.58 -8.95 -4.92
CA MET A 23 -7.25 -9.91 -5.96
C MET A 23 -6.64 -11.21 -5.38
N TYR A 24 -5.82 -11.11 -4.33
CA TYR A 24 -5.34 -12.29 -3.61
C TYR A 24 -6.50 -13.08 -2.97
N ALA A 25 -7.45 -12.37 -2.36
CA ALA A 25 -8.62 -13.02 -1.75
C ALA A 25 -9.44 -13.80 -2.79
N ALA A 26 -9.70 -13.21 -3.96
CA ALA A 26 -10.40 -13.88 -5.05
C ALA A 26 -9.63 -15.12 -5.53
N LYS A 27 -8.33 -14.98 -5.79
CA LYS A 27 -7.47 -16.10 -6.19
C LYS A 27 -7.53 -17.22 -5.17
N ARG A 28 -7.33 -16.91 -3.90
CA ARG A 28 -7.30 -17.92 -2.84
C ARG A 28 -8.64 -18.62 -2.65
N SER A 29 -9.75 -17.91 -2.81
CA SER A 29 -11.09 -18.51 -2.79
C SER A 29 -11.29 -19.49 -3.95
N LEU A 30 -10.93 -19.09 -5.17
CA LEU A 30 -11.07 -19.95 -6.36
C LEU A 30 -10.12 -21.15 -6.37
N GLU A 31 -8.93 -21.03 -5.78
CA GLU A 31 -8.03 -22.17 -5.56
C GLU A 31 -8.64 -23.22 -4.61
N LYS A 32 -9.38 -22.78 -3.57
CA LYS A 32 -10.07 -23.67 -2.63
C LYS A 32 -11.38 -24.21 -3.20
N ASN A 33 -12.13 -23.38 -3.91
CA ASN A 33 -13.42 -23.74 -4.52
C ASN A 33 -13.51 -23.18 -5.94
N PRO A 34 -13.10 -23.96 -6.96
CA PRO A 34 -13.10 -23.51 -8.36
C PRO A 34 -14.48 -23.20 -8.97
N ASN A 35 -15.57 -23.63 -8.32
CA ASN A 35 -16.94 -23.39 -8.79
C ASN A 35 -17.56 -22.12 -8.16
N GLU A 36 -16.86 -21.43 -7.28
CA GLU A 36 -17.37 -20.26 -6.60
C GLU A 36 -17.49 -19.07 -7.57
N LYS A 37 -18.64 -18.40 -7.57
CA LYS A 37 -18.87 -17.21 -8.39
C LYS A 37 -18.40 -15.97 -7.63
N ILE A 38 -17.34 -15.36 -8.09
CA ILE A 38 -16.74 -14.20 -7.43
C ILE A 38 -16.81 -12.97 -8.34
N LEU A 39 -17.27 -11.84 -7.78
CA LEU A 39 -17.22 -10.54 -8.42
C LEU A 39 -16.26 -9.62 -7.65
N ILE A 40 -15.32 -9.01 -8.36
CA ILE A 40 -14.52 -7.90 -7.86
C ILE A 40 -15.10 -6.58 -8.38
N ILE A 41 -15.51 -5.69 -7.47
CA ILE A 41 -15.99 -4.33 -7.79
C ILE A 41 -14.87 -3.33 -7.53
N GLU A 42 -14.49 -2.56 -8.56
CA GLU A 42 -13.42 -1.56 -8.49
C GLU A 42 -13.90 -0.21 -9.03
N VAL A 43 -13.57 0.87 -8.33
CA VAL A 43 -13.93 2.23 -8.72
C VAL A 43 -13.03 2.78 -9.83
N GLU A 44 -11.81 2.28 -9.94
CA GLU A 44 -10.85 2.65 -10.97
C GLU A 44 -11.09 1.85 -12.27
N LYS A 45 -10.47 2.33 -13.35
CA LYS A 45 -10.57 1.68 -14.68
C LYS A 45 -9.74 0.41 -14.83
N GLU A 46 -8.81 0.17 -13.93
CA GLU A 46 -7.89 -0.96 -13.96
C GLU A 46 -7.48 -1.37 -12.54
N PRO A 47 -7.02 -2.62 -12.32
CA PRO A 47 -6.54 -3.06 -11.03
C PRO A 47 -5.23 -2.36 -10.64
N PHE A 48 -4.91 -2.36 -9.35
CA PHE A 48 -3.66 -1.83 -8.80
C PHE A 48 -3.40 -0.34 -9.10
N ASN A 49 -4.43 0.47 -9.30
CA ASN A 49 -4.26 1.86 -9.71
C ASN A 49 -3.98 2.85 -8.57
N ARG A 50 -4.22 2.44 -7.31
CA ARG A 50 -4.02 3.29 -6.10
C ARG A 50 -2.93 2.74 -5.18
N GLY A 51 -3.20 2.51 -3.92
CA GLY A 51 -2.22 2.14 -2.89
C GLY A 51 -1.37 0.91 -3.19
N SER A 52 -1.85 -0.06 -3.99
CA SER A 52 -1.04 -1.21 -4.41
C SER A 52 0.07 -0.84 -5.41
N TYR A 53 -0.12 0.22 -6.21
CA TYR A 53 0.89 0.75 -7.13
C TYR A 53 1.67 1.91 -6.52
N ILE A 54 0.98 2.90 -5.92
CA ILE A 54 1.60 4.12 -5.42
C ILE A 54 2.05 3.91 -3.98
N ASN A 55 3.27 3.42 -3.83
CA ASN A 55 3.97 3.18 -2.57
C ASN A 55 5.48 3.13 -2.85
N GLN A 56 6.30 2.78 -1.87
CA GLN A 56 7.76 2.69 -2.03
C GLN A 56 8.23 1.48 -2.85
N ALA A 57 7.32 0.66 -3.37
CA ALA A 57 7.61 -0.59 -4.10
C ALA A 57 8.55 -1.56 -3.34
N ARG A 58 8.49 -1.56 -2.01
CA ARG A 58 9.40 -2.34 -1.17
C ARG A 58 8.76 -3.64 -0.69
N LEU A 59 9.40 -4.75 -1.03
CA LEU A 59 9.10 -6.04 -0.41
C LEU A 59 9.88 -6.13 0.91
N HIS A 60 9.19 -5.80 2.01
CA HIS A 60 9.79 -5.73 3.33
C HIS A 60 10.20 -7.10 3.87
N ASN A 61 11.43 -7.17 4.39
CA ASN A 61 11.94 -8.32 5.17
C ASN A 61 12.17 -7.96 6.65
N GLY A 62 11.46 -6.96 7.15
CA GLY A 62 11.43 -6.59 8.55
C GLY A 62 12.35 -5.44 8.98
N TYR A 63 13.43 -5.17 8.28
CA TYR A 63 14.47 -4.19 8.68
C TYR A 63 13.97 -2.79 9.03
N HIS A 64 12.90 -2.36 8.41
CA HIS A 64 12.38 -0.99 8.56
C HIS A 64 11.66 -0.72 9.89
N TYR A 65 11.49 -1.74 10.74
CA TYR A 65 10.67 -1.66 11.95
C TYR A 65 11.41 -2.05 13.23
N PRO A 66 12.55 -1.41 13.57
CA PRO A 66 13.31 -1.78 14.77
C PRO A 66 12.53 -1.53 16.07
N ARG A 67 11.49 -0.67 16.03
CA ARG A 67 10.62 -0.35 17.16
C ARG A 67 9.32 -1.19 17.22
N SER A 68 9.05 -2.00 16.19
CA SER A 68 7.85 -2.87 16.13
C SER A 68 8.22 -4.28 15.69
N PHE A 69 8.68 -5.10 16.65
CA PHE A 69 9.10 -6.46 16.36
C PHE A 69 8.00 -7.32 15.74
N SER A 70 6.74 -7.12 16.13
CA SER A 70 5.59 -7.84 15.55
C SER A 70 5.42 -7.56 14.06
N THR A 71 5.50 -6.29 13.64
CA THR A 71 5.45 -5.88 12.23
C THR A 71 6.66 -6.43 11.45
N ALA A 72 7.86 -6.36 12.04
CA ALA A 72 9.08 -6.86 11.46
C ALA A 72 9.02 -8.37 11.22
N SER A 73 8.69 -9.14 12.26
CA SER A 73 8.59 -10.60 12.23
C SER A 73 7.56 -11.09 11.21
N LYS A 74 6.38 -10.46 11.17
CA LYS A 74 5.34 -10.79 10.19
C LYS A 74 5.81 -10.51 8.76
N SER A 75 6.48 -9.39 8.52
CA SER A 75 7.04 -9.06 7.21
C SER A 75 8.11 -10.08 6.77
N ALA A 76 9.02 -10.45 7.67
CA ALA A 76 10.06 -11.46 7.41
C ALA A 76 9.46 -12.85 7.14
N LYS A 77 8.42 -13.26 7.90
CA LYS A 77 7.69 -14.52 7.72
C LYS A 77 7.18 -14.70 6.30
N TYR A 78 6.59 -13.65 5.72
CA TYR A 78 5.97 -13.71 4.41
C TYR A 78 6.88 -13.28 3.25
N PHE A 79 8.12 -12.86 3.52
CA PHE A 79 9.05 -12.37 2.50
C PHE A 79 9.32 -13.39 1.39
N ASN A 80 9.72 -14.61 1.77
CA ASN A 80 10.05 -15.65 0.81
C ASN A 80 8.81 -16.16 0.05
N ARG A 81 7.64 -16.26 0.72
CA ARG A 81 6.39 -16.65 0.07
C ARG A 81 6.03 -15.65 -1.02
N PHE A 82 6.04 -14.34 -0.71
CA PHE A 82 5.73 -13.29 -1.67
C PHE A 82 6.74 -13.28 -2.84
N TYR A 83 8.01 -13.45 -2.54
CA TYR A 83 9.04 -13.55 -3.57
C TYR A 83 8.77 -14.70 -4.55
N ASN A 84 8.43 -15.88 -4.04
CA ASN A 84 8.17 -17.05 -4.89
C ASN A 84 6.87 -16.92 -5.70
N ASP A 85 5.81 -16.39 -5.09
CA ASP A 85 4.51 -16.25 -5.73
C ASP A 85 4.53 -15.19 -6.86
N PHE A 86 5.39 -14.16 -6.74
CA PHE A 86 5.42 -13.02 -7.66
C PHE A 86 6.80 -12.75 -8.26
N LYS A 87 7.62 -13.77 -8.42
CA LYS A 87 9.02 -13.67 -8.83
C LYS A 87 9.25 -12.82 -10.08
N GLU A 88 8.37 -12.91 -11.08
CA GLU A 88 8.46 -12.15 -12.33
C GLU A 88 8.32 -10.64 -12.13
N GLY A 89 7.59 -10.22 -11.10
CA GLY A 89 7.42 -8.83 -10.71
C GLY A 89 8.39 -8.35 -9.64
N ILE A 90 9.40 -9.16 -9.23
CA ILE A 90 10.35 -8.78 -8.19
C ILE A 90 11.68 -8.34 -8.82
N ASN A 91 12.16 -7.20 -8.41
CA ASN A 91 13.53 -6.77 -8.63
C ASN A 91 14.38 -7.18 -7.42
N ASP A 92 15.18 -8.23 -7.61
CA ASP A 92 16.14 -8.76 -6.63
C ASP A 92 17.61 -8.49 -7.05
N LYS A 93 17.82 -7.71 -8.14
CA LYS A 93 19.13 -7.46 -8.74
C LYS A 93 19.75 -6.13 -8.29
N PHE A 94 19.56 -5.76 -7.04
CA PHE A 94 20.21 -4.60 -6.46
C PHE A 94 20.65 -4.87 -5.01
N GLU A 95 21.64 -4.13 -4.54
CA GLU A 95 22.06 -4.16 -3.14
C GLU A 95 21.21 -3.22 -2.30
N LYS A 96 20.70 -3.70 -1.17
CA LYS A 96 19.96 -2.88 -0.23
C LYS A 96 20.83 -2.51 0.97
N VAL A 97 21.01 -1.22 1.19
CA VAL A 97 21.76 -0.67 2.31
C VAL A 97 20.83 0.07 3.26
N TYR A 98 20.86 -0.32 4.52
CA TYR A 98 20.32 0.43 5.64
C TYR A 98 21.44 1.12 6.40
N ALA A 99 21.28 2.40 6.68
CA ALA A 99 22.24 3.20 7.44
C ALA A 99 21.54 3.83 8.63
N ILE A 100 22.18 3.77 9.79
CA ILE A 100 21.68 4.40 11.00
C ILE A 100 22.35 5.77 11.13
N ALA A 101 21.55 6.83 11.25
CA ALA A 101 22.07 8.18 11.38
C ALA A 101 22.82 8.35 12.70
N SER A 102 23.92 9.13 12.68
CA SER A 102 24.67 9.44 13.90
C SER A 102 23.87 10.26 14.90
N ASP A 103 23.03 11.17 14.36
CA ASP A 103 22.21 12.09 15.16
C ASP A 103 20.73 11.88 14.86
N TYR A 104 19.87 12.14 15.85
CA TYR A 104 18.40 12.10 15.73
C TYR A 104 17.80 10.74 15.36
N SER A 105 18.56 9.66 15.48
CA SER A 105 18.04 8.29 15.33
C SER A 105 17.53 7.76 16.67
N TRP A 106 16.41 7.06 16.64
CA TRP A 106 15.85 6.36 17.81
C TRP A 106 16.64 5.11 18.19
N ALA A 107 17.33 4.51 17.22
CA ALA A 107 18.20 3.34 17.44
C ALA A 107 19.62 3.65 16.98
N ASN A 108 20.62 3.09 17.64
CA ASN A 108 22.01 3.10 17.14
C ASN A 108 22.32 1.83 16.32
N GLY A 109 23.49 1.82 15.67
CA GLY A 109 23.89 0.70 14.81
C GLY A 109 24.00 -0.64 15.53
N GLU A 110 24.43 -0.66 16.79
CA GLU A 110 24.50 -1.90 17.58
C GLU A 110 23.12 -2.44 17.94
N GLN A 111 22.19 -1.54 18.28
CA GLN A 111 20.79 -1.92 18.55
C GLN A 111 20.13 -2.48 17.29
N PHE A 112 20.40 -1.86 16.13
CA PHE A 112 19.88 -2.33 14.86
C PHE A 112 20.47 -3.71 14.49
N GLN A 113 21.78 -3.94 14.69
CA GLN A 113 22.39 -5.26 14.47
C GLN A 113 21.73 -6.32 15.34
N LYS A 114 21.62 -6.08 16.66
CA LYS A 114 20.96 -7.00 17.60
C LYS A 114 19.49 -7.28 17.21
N PHE A 115 18.79 -6.27 16.73
CA PHE A 115 17.43 -6.44 16.25
C PHE A 115 17.38 -7.38 15.03
N CYS A 116 18.28 -7.22 14.06
CA CYS A 116 18.38 -8.11 12.91
C CYS A 116 18.74 -9.54 13.29
N ASP A 117 19.67 -9.71 14.24
CA ASP A 117 20.07 -11.02 14.77
C ASP A 117 18.85 -11.73 15.43
N ASN A 118 18.08 -11.01 16.25
CA ASN A 118 16.87 -11.56 16.88
C ASN A 118 15.76 -11.90 15.85
N LEU A 119 15.70 -11.17 14.74
CA LEU A 119 14.77 -11.43 13.65
C LEU A 119 15.26 -12.56 12.72
N ASN A 120 16.51 -12.99 12.88
CA ASN A 120 17.20 -13.97 12.03
C ASN A 120 17.21 -13.55 10.55
N VAL A 121 17.53 -12.28 10.28
CA VAL A 121 17.68 -11.72 8.93
C VAL A 121 19.11 -11.29 8.66
N LYS A 122 19.57 -11.44 7.41
CA LYS A 122 20.95 -11.09 7.04
C LYS A 122 21.20 -9.59 7.25
N CYS A 123 22.23 -9.25 8.04
CA CYS A 123 22.65 -7.89 8.31
C CYS A 123 24.18 -7.85 8.43
N GLU A 124 24.86 -7.30 7.43
CA GLU A 124 26.32 -7.28 7.32
C GLU A 124 26.81 -5.84 7.35
N GLU A 125 27.64 -5.48 8.33
CA GLU A 125 28.21 -4.12 8.41
C GLU A 125 29.14 -3.85 7.22
N ILE A 126 28.97 -2.70 6.57
CA ILE A 126 29.76 -2.25 5.42
C ILE A 126 30.39 -0.88 5.67
N PRO A 127 31.47 -0.52 4.94
CA PRO A 127 32.08 0.80 5.04
C PRO A 127 31.11 1.91 4.66
N LYS A 128 30.66 2.69 5.64
CA LYS A 128 29.69 3.79 5.44
C LYS A 128 30.15 4.85 4.45
N LYS A 129 31.48 5.12 4.37
CA LYS A 129 32.05 6.11 3.42
C LYS A 129 31.81 5.77 1.94
N LYS A 130 31.36 4.53 1.63
CA LYS A 130 31.05 4.13 0.24
C LYS A 130 29.91 4.96 -0.35
N TYR A 131 28.92 5.33 0.46
CA TYR A 131 27.72 6.03 -0.01
C TYR A 131 27.40 7.31 0.76
N PHE A 132 27.97 7.47 1.97
CA PHE A 132 27.51 8.48 2.90
C PHE A 132 28.62 9.45 3.31
N ASN A 133 28.23 10.70 3.52
CA ASN A 133 29.08 11.78 4.01
C ASN A 133 29.69 11.45 5.37
N LYS A 134 30.88 12.00 5.59
CA LYS A 134 31.61 11.83 6.85
C LYS A 134 30.77 12.34 8.03
N ASN A 135 30.75 11.57 9.11
CA ASN A 135 30.11 11.89 10.40
C ASN A 135 28.58 11.98 10.39
N THR A 136 27.90 11.60 9.30
CA THR A 136 26.42 11.61 9.25
C THR A 136 25.78 10.28 9.61
N ILE A 137 26.54 9.20 9.49
CA ILE A 137 26.07 7.82 9.71
C ILE A 137 26.89 7.17 10.82
N ASP A 138 26.21 6.57 11.79
CA ASP A 138 26.81 5.70 12.82
C ASP A 138 27.30 4.42 12.17
N LYS A 139 26.42 3.56 11.67
CA LYS A 139 26.74 2.33 10.96
C LYS A 139 25.90 2.17 9.69
N ALA A 140 26.43 1.43 8.73
CA ALA A 140 25.73 1.05 7.51
C ALA A 140 25.79 -0.47 7.30
N PHE A 141 24.69 -1.05 6.80
CA PHE A 141 24.54 -2.50 6.71
C PHE A 141 24.02 -2.90 5.34
N LEU A 142 24.63 -3.93 4.75
CA LEU A 142 24.08 -4.64 3.62
C LEU A 142 23.01 -5.61 4.10
N THR A 143 21.82 -5.53 3.52
CA THR A 143 20.64 -6.28 3.95
C THR A 143 20.01 -7.02 2.77
N LYS A 144 19.04 -7.90 3.04
CA LYS A 144 18.30 -8.63 2.02
C LYS A 144 16.86 -8.14 1.96
N GLU A 145 16.61 -7.14 1.13
CA GLU A 145 15.28 -6.60 0.87
C GLU A 145 15.16 -6.26 -0.62
N TYR A 146 13.99 -6.47 -1.23
CA TYR A 146 13.77 -6.34 -2.65
C TYR A 146 12.78 -5.22 -2.97
N SER A 147 12.62 -4.90 -4.26
CA SER A 147 11.50 -4.10 -4.71
C SER A 147 10.59 -4.91 -5.64
N PHE A 148 9.35 -4.47 -5.78
CA PHE A 148 8.38 -5.15 -6.63
C PHE A 148 7.81 -4.19 -7.69
N ASP A 149 7.47 -4.72 -8.85
CA ASP A 149 6.74 -4.00 -9.88
C ASP A 149 5.24 -4.30 -9.78
N ALA A 150 4.51 -3.34 -9.23
CA ALA A 150 3.08 -3.51 -8.98
C ALA A 150 2.26 -3.68 -10.27
N LYS A 151 2.70 -3.08 -11.39
CA LYS A 151 1.98 -3.23 -12.66
C LYS A 151 2.12 -4.64 -13.24
N ILE A 152 3.31 -5.23 -13.12
CA ILE A 152 3.54 -6.63 -13.52
C ILE A 152 2.72 -7.57 -12.63
N ILE A 153 2.80 -7.41 -11.30
CA ILE A 153 2.04 -8.26 -10.35
C ILE A 153 0.53 -8.10 -10.57
N GLY A 154 0.06 -6.87 -10.74
CA GLY A 154 -1.36 -6.62 -11.00
C GLY A 154 -1.85 -7.28 -12.28
N LYS A 155 -1.06 -7.22 -13.35
CA LYS A 155 -1.36 -7.89 -14.63
C LYS A 155 -1.39 -9.41 -14.47
N MET A 156 -0.38 -10.00 -13.82
CA MET A 156 -0.31 -11.45 -13.55
C MET A 156 -1.56 -11.93 -12.81
N LEU A 157 -1.90 -11.27 -11.69
CA LEU A 157 -3.08 -11.63 -10.92
C LEU A 157 -4.39 -11.46 -11.71
N TYR A 158 -4.51 -10.39 -12.48
CA TYR A 158 -5.71 -10.14 -13.30
C TYR A 158 -5.90 -11.23 -14.36
N GLU A 159 -4.84 -11.53 -15.13
CA GLU A 159 -4.91 -12.58 -16.18
C GLU A 159 -5.18 -13.97 -15.59
N GLU A 160 -4.62 -14.28 -14.44
CA GLU A 160 -4.88 -15.54 -13.72
C GLU A 160 -6.33 -15.61 -13.23
N LEU A 161 -6.84 -14.55 -12.60
CA LEU A 161 -8.22 -14.50 -12.11
C LEU A 161 -9.27 -14.59 -13.21
N VAL A 162 -9.03 -13.93 -14.35
CA VAL A 162 -9.90 -14.06 -15.54
C VAL A 162 -9.92 -15.51 -16.04
N LYS A 163 -8.78 -16.19 -16.08
CA LYS A 163 -8.71 -17.63 -16.44
C LYS A 163 -9.43 -18.53 -15.45
N LEU A 164 -9.45 -18.15 -14.16
CA LEU A 164 -10.18 -18.88 -13.12
C LEU A 164 -11.68 -18.56 -13.10
N GLY A 165 -12.18 -17.67 -13.97
CA GLY A 165 -13.59 -17.33 -14.07
C GLY A 165 -14.06 -16.26 -13.07
N CYS A 166 -13.16 -15.47 -12.50
CA CYS A 166 -13.53 -14.31 -11.67
C CYS A 166 -14.09 -13.18 -12.54
N ASP A 167 -15.23 -12.65 -12.15
CA ASP A 167 -15.81 -11.47 -12.79
C ASP A 167 -15.24 -10.16 -12.21
N PHE A 168 -15.07 -9.17 -13.08
CA PHE A 168 -14.60 -7.83 -12.71
C PHE A 168 -15.59 -6.76 -13.16
N LYS A 169 -15.84 -5.80 -12.28
CA LYS A 169 -16.59 -4.60 -12.60
C LYS A 169 -15.74 -3.37 -12.26
N PHE A 170 -15.11 -2.81 -13.27
CA PHE A 170 -14.33 -1.58 -13.19
C PHE A 170 -15.22 -0.34 -13.36
N GLU A 171 -14.70 0.83 -12.98
CA GLU A 171 -15.40 2.12 -13.03
C GLU A 171 -16.78 2.06 -12.33
N ALA A 172 -16.86 1.20 -11.29
CA ALA A 172 -18.10 0.88 -10.60
C ALA A 172 -18.17 1.58 -9.24
N LYS A 173 -18.87 2.71 -9.19
CA LYS A 173 -19.12 3.43 -7.94
C LYS A 173 -20.32 2.80 -7.24
N ILE A 174 -20.10 2.22 -6.06
CA ILE A 174 -21.15 1.72 -5.18
C ILE A 174 -21.82 2.95 -4.52
N ILE A 175 -23.13 3.09 -4.71
CA ILE A 175 -23.92 4.19 -4.15
C ILE A 175 -24.84 3.76 -3.02
N GLY A 176 -25.02 2.44 -2.82
CA GLY A 176 -25.82 1.89 -1.74
C GLY A 176 -25.49 0.42 -1.52
N ILE A 177 -25.59 -0.01 -0.28
CA ILE A 177 -25.48 -1.42 0.13
C ILE A 177 -26.61 -1.67 1.13
N GLU A 178 -27.44 -2.67 0.86
CA GLU A 178 -28.52 -3.10 1.73
C GLU A 178 -28.21 -4.49 2.26
N LYS A 179 -28.44 -4.72 3.57
CA LYS A 179 -28.33 -6.06 4.16
C LYS A 179 -29.71 -6.67 4.19
N GLU A 180 -29.86 -7.82 3.55
CA GLU A 180 -31.01 -8.70 3.67
C GLU A 180 -30.71 -9.90 4.57
N GLU A 181 -31.68 -10.79 4.76
CA GLU A 181 -31.54 -11.95 5.64
C GLU A 181 -30.38 -12.87 5.26
N LYS A 182 -30.14 -13.05 3.93
CA LYS A 182 -29.17 -14.03 3.42
C LYS A 182 -28.07 -13.44 2.53
N GLU A 183 -28.18 -12.17 2.15
CA GLU A 183 -27.26 -11.55 1.20
C GLU A 183 -27.12 -10.04 1.44
N TYR A 184 -26.07 -9.45 0.87
CA TYR A 184 -25.93 -8.02 0.69
C TYR A 184 -26.30 -7.66 -0.75
N ILE A 185 -27.07 -6.59 -0.93
CA ILE A 185 -27.46 -6.03 -2.24
C ILE A 185 -26.68 -4.75 -2.48
N PHE A 186 -25.96 -4.73 -3.59
CA PHE A 186 -25.13 -3.60 -4.02
C PHE A 186 -25.82 -2.83 -5.14
N LYS A 187 -25.94 -1.51 -4.98
CA LYS A 187 -26.47 -0.60 -6.00
C LYS A 187 -25.29 0.20 -6.57
N ILE A 188 -25.09 0.07 -7.89
CA ILE A 188 -24.04 0.77 -8.63
C ILE A 188 -24.61 2.02 -9.27
N LEU A 189 -23.82 3.09 -9.39
CA LEU A 189 -24.24 4.38 -9.94
C LEU A 189 -24.88 4.28 -11.34
N ASN A 190 -24.44 3.32 -12.16
CA ASN A 190 -24.99 3.07 -13.49
C ASN A 190 -26.30 2.23 -13.49
N GLY A 191 -26.89 1.98 -12.31
CA GLY A 191 -28.14 1.25 -12.11
C GLY A 191 -28.00 -0.29 -12.11
N GLU A 192 -26.80 -0.85 -12.16
CA GLU A 192 -26.57 -2.30 -11.97
C GLU A 192 -26.77 -2.69 -10.52
N ILE A 193 -27.26 -3.92 -10.30
CA ILE A 193 -27.52 -4.49 -8.98
C ILE A 193 -26.83 -5.83 -8.88
N TYR A 194 -26.03 -6.00 -7.84
CA TYR A 194 -25.32 -7.23 -7.51
C TYR A 194 -25.66 -7.71 -6.10
N SER A 195 -25.57 -9.00 -5.84
CA SER A 195 -25.76 -9.52 -4.49
C SER A 195 -24.80 -10.65 -4.17
N ALA A 196 -24.49 -10.83 -2.88
CA ALA A 196 -23.67 -11.94 -2.39
C ALA A 196 -23.94 -12.22 -0.92
N SER A 197 -23.74 -13.49 -0.52
CA SER A 197 -23.80 -13.92 0.89
C SER A 197 -22.51 -13.67 1.65
N PHE A 198 -21.38 -13.47 0.95
CA PHE A 198 -20.08 -13.12 1.53
C PHE A 198 -19.54 -11.84 0.89
N VAL A 199 -19.08 -10.91 1.71
CA VAL A 199 -18.49 -9.63 1.26
C VAL A 199 -17.14 -9.41 1.95
N LEU A 200 -16.14 -9.03 1.14
CA LEU A 200 -14.85 -8.55 1.64
C LEU A 200 -14.63 -7.09 1.21
N ASN A 201 -14.56 -6.18 2.17
CA ASN A 201 -14.13 -4.81 1.95
C ASN A 201 -12.59 -4.72 2.02
N ALA A 202 -11.95 -4.62 0.85
CA ALA A 202 -10.50 -4.48 0.67
C ALA A 202 -10.12 -3.13 0.04
N THR A 203 -10.90 -2.08 0.33
CA THR A 203 -10.79 -0.77 -0.34
C THR A 203 -9.69 0.14 0.23
N TYR A 204 -8.91 -0.30 1.24
CA TYR A 204 -7.80 0.43 1.84
C TYR A 204 -8.21 1.82 2.36
N ALA A 205 -7.89 2.91 1.64
CA ALA A 205 -8.32 4.26 2.02
C ALA A 205 -9.85 4.46 1.96
N GLY A 206 -10.56 3.63 1.20
CA GLY A 206 -12.02 3.69 1.03
C GLY A 206 -12.82 2.92 2.08
N ILE A 207 -12.17 2.25 3.04
CA ILE A 207 -12.85 1.38 4.02
C ILE A 207 -14.04 2.07 4.69
N ASN A 208 -13.82 3.25 5.25
CA ASN A 208 -14.86 3.97 5.97
C ASN A 208 -15.95 4.53 5.05
N LYS A 209 -15.70 4.71 3.73
CA LYS A 209 -16.76 5.04 2.76
C LYS A 209 -17.76 3.88 2.63
N ILE A 210 -17.27 2.64 2.61
CA ILE A 210 -18.12 1.44 2.58
C ILE A 210 -18.85 1.25 3.92
N HIS A 211 -18.15 1.46 5.03
CA HIS A 211 -18.78 1.41 6.37
C HIS A 211 -19.92 2.42 6.49
N LYS A 212 -19.77 3.64 5.97
CA LYS A 212 -20.81 4.66 5.94
C LYS A 212 -22.10 4.15 5.27
N LEU A 213 -22.01 3.43 4.16
CA LEU A 213 -23.16 2.91 3.43
C LEU A 213 -23.96 1.86 4.21
N LEU A 214 -23.32 1.19 5.17
CA LEU A 214 -23.90 0.13 5.98
C LEU A 214 -24.19 0.56 7.43
N GLY A 215 -23.82 1.78 7.82
CA GLY A 215 -23.91 2.24 9.20
C GLY A 215 -22.97 1.49 10.17
N PHE A 216 -21.89 0.90 9.66
CA PHE A 216 -20.90 0.24 10.50
C PHE A 216 -20.01 1.25 11.22
N GLU A 217 -19.47 0.82 12.38
CA GLU A 217 -18.45 1.57 13.09
C GLU A 217 -17.25 1.86 12.19
N TYR A 218 -16.79 3.11 12.18
CA TYR A 218 -15.59 3.50 11.46
C TYR A 218 -14.33 2.96 12.13
N LEU A 219 -13.35 2.60 11.29
CA LEU A 219 -11.99 2.40 11.78
C LEU A 219 -11.37 3.77 12.11
N PRO A 220 -10.65 3.91 13.24
CA PRO A 220 -9.93 5.14 13.58
C PRO A 220 -8.71 5.31 12.69
N ILE A 221 -8.90 5.97 11.56
CA ILE A 221 -7.89 6.14 10.50
C ILE A 221 -7.46 7.60 10.43
N LYS A 222 -6.13 7.81 10.42
CA LYS A 222 -5.49 9.03 9.96
C LYS A 222 -5.23 8.88 8.46
N TYR A 223 -5.63 9.86 7.67
CA TYR A 223 -5.38 9.90 6.23
C TYR A 223 -4.23 10.84 5.91
N GLU A 224 -3.22 10.35 5.20
CA GLU A 224 -2.12 11.14 4.68
C GLU A 224 -2.24 11.26 3.16
N PHE A 225 -2.21 12.48 2.63
CA PHE A 225 -2.08 12.73 1.20
C PHE A 225 -0.59 12.70 0.84
N CYS A 226 -0.16 11.59 0.29
CA CYS A 226 1.25 11.27 0.10
C CYS A 226 1.69 11.43 -1.35
N GLU A 227 2.96 11.84 -1.50
CA GLU A 227 3.71 11.85 -2.75
C GLU A 227 4.82 10.79 -2.73
N VAL A 228 4.88 9.97 -3.76
CA VAL A 228 6.04 9.11 -4.08
C VAL A 228 6.67 9.67 -5.35
N ILE A 229 7.91 10.09 -5.27
CA ILE A 229 8.61 10.72 -6.40
C ILE A 229 9.47 9.69 -7.11
N LEU A 230 9.27 9.54 -8.41
CA LEU A 230 10.16 8.78 -9.26
C LEU A 230 11.29 9.67 -9.77
N CYS A 231 12.51 9.15 -9.74
CA CYS A 231 13.72 9.87 -10.09
C CYS A 231 14.72 8.96 -10.82
N GLU A 232 15.58 9.58 -11.61
CA GLU A 232 16.82 8.99 -12.09
C GLU A 232 17.93 9.24 -11.08
N VAL A 233 18.89 8.34 -11.02
CA VAL A 233 20.06 8.45 -10.15
C VAL A 233 21.35 8.26 -10.96
N SER A 234 22.46 8.74 -10.43
CA SER A 234 23.78 8.54 -11.00
C SER A 234 24.14 7.05 -11.11
N GLU A 235 24.96 6.69 -12.10
CA GLU A 235 25.25 5.29 -12.48
C GLU A 235 25.87 4.47 -11.34
N ASN A 236 26.65 5.12 -10.44
CA ASN A 236 27.30 4.48 -9.29
C ASN A 236 26.31 3.93 -8.23
N ILE A 237 25.04 4.35 -8.24
CA ILE A 237 24.00 3.84 -7.33
C ILE A 237 22.78 3.26 -8.06
N LYS A 238 22.86 3.05 -9.37
CA LYS A 238 21.73 2.55 -10.18
C LYS A 238 21.15 1.22 -9.70
N ASN A 239 22.01 0.35 -9.16
CA ASN A 239 21.62 -0.93 -8.59
C ASN A 239 21.77 -0.94 -7.04
N ILE A 240 21.51 0.19 -6.41
CA ILE A 240 21.65 0.34 -4.96
C ILE A 240 20.38 0.98 -4.40
N GLY A 241 19.84 0.38 -3.35
CA GLY A 241 18.78 1.00 -2.56
C GLY A 241 19.36 1.52 -1.25
N LEU A 242 19.22 2.81 -0.97
CA LEU A 242 19.73 3.46 0.23
C LEU A 242 18.58 3.89 1.14
N THR A 243 18.63 3.55 2.42
CA THR A 243 17.69 4.04 3.42
C THR A 243 18.47 4.47 4.65
N VAL A 244 18.31 5.73 5.04
CA VAL A 244 18.77 6.20 6.36
C VAL A 244 17.62 6.12 7.34
N MET A 245 17.87 5.63 8.55
CA MET A 245 16.87 5.41 9.60
C MET A 245 17.54 5.55 10.99
N ASP A 246 16.88 5.54 12.10
CA ASP A 246 15.45 5.41 12.43
C ASP A 246 14.92 6.79 12.90
N GLY A 247 14.26 7.54 12.02
CA GLY A 247 13.83 8.92 12.29
C GLY A 247 13.39 9.67 11.03
N PRO A 248 13.43 11.02 11.00
CA PRO A 248 12.87 11.84 9.92
C PRO A 248 13.77 11.89 8.66
N PHE A 249 14.25 10.75 8.22
CA PHE A 249 15.24 10.61 7.16
C PHE A 249 14.60 10.25 5.81
N PHE A 250 15.40 9.65 4.92
CA PHE A 250 14.99 9.36 3.55
C PHE A 250 15.17 7.89 3.16
N SER A 251 14.47 7.53 2.11
CA SER A 251 14.69 6.29 1.38
C SER A 251 14.77 6.57 -0.12
N LEU A 252 15.80 6.03 -0.77
CA LEU A 252 16.04 6.07 -2.20
C LEU A 252 16.19 4.62 -2.67
N MET A 253 15.26 4.13 -3.48
CA MET A 253 15.22 2.71 -3.85
C MET A 253 14.85 2.50 -5.31
N PRO A 254 15.36 1.45 -5.97
CA PRO A 254 14.81 1.01 -7.25
C PRO A 254 13.30 0.80 -7.15
N PHE A 255 12.54 1.33 -8.10
CA PHE A 255 11.09 1.25 -8.16
C PHE A 255 10.67 0.11 -9.09
N GLY A 256 10.58 -1.10 -8.54
CA GLY A 256 10.29 -2.30 -9.29
C GLY A 256 11.31 -2.55 -10.40
N LEU A 257 10.80 -2.89 -11.58
CA LEU A 257 11.57 -3.17 -12.80
C LEU A 257 11.54 -1.99 -13.80
N THR A 258 11.12 -0.80 -13.35
CA THR A 258 10.91 0.38 -14.21
C THR A 258 12.21 1.05 -14.66
N GLY A 259 13.35 0.75 -14.05
CA GLY A 259 14.61 1.44 -14.25
C GLY A 259 14.75 2.77 -13.49
N TYR A 260 13.68 3.27 -12.86
CA TYR A 260 13.70 4.45 -11.99
C TYR A 260 13.93 4.06 -10.54
N HIS A 261 14.30 5.07 -9.73
CA HIS A 261 14.24 5.00 -8.29
C HIS A 261 13.03 5.77 -7.77
N SER A 262 12.59 5.42 -6.57
CA SER A 262 11.67 6.26 -5.79
C SER A 262 12.44 6.95 -4.67
N ILE A 263 12.21 8.26 -4.47
CA ILE A 263 12.65 8.98 -3.28
C ILE A 263 11.45 9.33 -2.41
N THR A 264 11.59 9.08 -1.12
CA THR A 264 10.61 9.44 -0.09
C THR A 264 11.33 9.90 1.16
N THR A 265 10.70 10.77 1.93
CA THR A 265 11.17 11.19 3.26
C THR A 265 10.03 11.13 4.25
N VAL A 266 10.32 10.84 5.51
CA VAL A 266 9.27 10.76 6.55
C VAL A 266 8.53 12.09 6.69
N SER A 267 9.25 13.22 6.58
CA SER A 267 8.72 14.56 6.83
C SER A 267 8.08 15.23 5.61
N ARG A 268 8.31 14.76 4.38
CA ARG A 268 7.84 15.41 3.14
C ARG A 268 7.00 14.52 2.23
N THR A 269 7.00 13.21 2.46
CA THR A 269 6.11 12.29 1.75
C THR A 269 4.64 12.62 2.02
N PRO A 270 4.18 12.86 3.27
CA PRO A 270 2.86 13.43 3.52
C PRO A 270 2.88 14.94 3.26
N HIS A 271 2.06 15.42 2.32
CA HIS A 271 1.79 16.84 2.13
C HIS A 271 0.75 17.34 3.13
N PHE A 272 -0.27 16.54 3.37
CA PHE A 272 -1.38 16.86 4.26
C PHE A 272 -1.76 15.64 5.08
N THR A 273 -2.28 15.89 6.27
CA THR A 273 -2.76 14.88 7.20
C THR A 273 -4.14 15.28 7.70
N ASN A 274 -5.04 14.31 7.83
CA ASN A 274 -6.38 14.52 8.34
C ASN A 274 -6.84 13.34 9.19
N TYR A 275 -7.65 13.61 10.22
CA TYR A 275 -8.18 12.63 11.18
C TYR A 275 -9.71 12.46 11.07
N GLU A 276 -10.31 12.98 10.01
CA GLU A 276 -11.74 12.78 9.78
C GLU A 276 -12.06 11.32 9.47
N ASN A 277 -13.31 10.93 9.75
CA ASN A 277 -13.74 9.55 9.53
C ASN A 277 -13.71 9.12 8.05
N LEU A 278 -13.83 10.06 7.13
CA LEU A 278 -13.82 9.81 5.69
C LEU A 278 -12.59 10.48 5.04
N PRO A 279 -12.03 9.88 3.97
CA PRO A 279 -10.85 10.44 3.31
C PRO A 279 -11.20 11.77 2.61
N PRO A 280 -10.67 12.93 3.07
CA PRO A 280 -11.04 14.24 2.57
C PRO A 280 -10.42 14.58 1.20
N TYR A 281 -9.41 13.82 0.78
CA TYR A 281 -8.64 14.05 -0.45
C TYR A 281 -9.14 13.25 -1.66
N ASP A 282 -10.38 12.73 -1.58
CA ASP A 282 -11.05 11.99 -2.66
C ASP A 282 -12.55 12.28 -2.61
N CYS A 283 -12.99 13.30 -3.34
CA CYS A 283 -14.40 13.71 -3.35
C CYS A 283 -15.33 12.70 -4.04
N GLY A 284 -14.79 11.75 -4.82
CA GLY A 284 -15.59 10.78 -5.57
C GLY A 284 -16.56 11.40 -6.58
N GLY A 285 -16.38 12.69 -6.93
CA GLY A 285 -17.28 13.42 -7.84
C GLY A 285 -18.55 14.00 -7.20
N GLU A 286 -18.74 13.83 -5.88
CA GLU A 286 -19.93 14.35 -5.18
C GLU A 286 -19.81 15.87 -4.94
N GLU A 287 -20.89 16.63 -5.21
CA GLU A 287 -20.90 18.10 -5.05
C GLU A 287 -20.66 18.53 -3.59
N GLU A 288 -21.18 17.79 -2.63
CA GLU A 288 -20.99 18.05 -1.21
C GLU A 288 -19.52 17.93 -0.84
N ASN A 289 -18.86 16.86 -1.30
CA ASN A 289 -17.44 16.61 -1.06
C ASN A 289 -16.53 17.59 -1.81
N LYS A 290 -16.97 18.13 -2.96
CA LYS A 290 -16.23 19.18 -3.69
C LYS A 290 -16.12 20.49 -2.90
N LYS A 291 -17.00 20.74 -1.97
CA LYS A 291 -16.98 21.91 -1.09
C LYS A 291 -16.14 21.69 0.18
N HIS A 292 -15.59 20.49 0.39
CA HIS A 292 -14.75 20.20 1.54
C HIS A 292 -13.50 21.12 1.55
N PRO A 293 -13.12 21.71 2.70
CA PRO A 293 -11.97 22.63 2.79
C PRO A 293 -10.67 22.05 2.24
N GLU A 294 -10.45 20.75 2.39
CA GLU A 294 -9.24 20.06 1.93
C GLU A 294 -9.22 19.79 0.41
N HIS A 295 -10.37 19.92 -0.28
CA HIS A 295 -10.45 19.64 -1.72
C HIS A 295 -9.49 20.50 -2.56
N SER A 296 -9.37 21.78 -2.22
CA SER A 296 -8.48 22.72 -2.92
C SER A 296 -6.99 22.45 -2.66
N LYS A 297 -6.65 21.78 -1.58
CA LYS A 297 -5.27 21.41 -1.25
C LYS A 297 -4.83 20.13 -1.98
N GLY A 298 -5.76 19.20 -2.20
CA GLY A 298 -5.49 17.96 -2.90
C GLY A 298 -6.75 17.12 -3.09
N CYS A 299 -6.91 16.55 -4.29
CA CYS A 299 -8.00 15.62 -4.56
C CYS A 299 -7.61 14.64 -5.67
N ILE A 300 -7.57 13.37 -5.35
CA ILE A 300 -7.23 12.30 -6.31
C ILE A 300 -8.26 12.24 -7.44
N HIS A 301 -9.56 12.32 -7.12
CA HIS A 301 -10.62 12.26 -8.13
C HIS A 301 -10.55 13.42 -9.13
N CYS A 302 -10.28 14.63 -8.65
CA CYS A 302 -10.22 15.83 -9.51
C CYS A 302 -8.84 16.07 -10.14
N GLY A 303 -7.83 15.27 -9.82
CA GLY A 303 -6.46 15.49 -10.27
C GLY A 303 -5.84 16.78 -9.72
N ILE A 304 -6.31 17.26 -8.57
CA ILE A 304 -5.72 18.41 -7.88
C ILE A 304 -4.57 17.90 -7.01
N PHE A 305 -3.36 18.30 -7.37
CA PHE A 305 -2.16 17.86 -6.64
C PHE A 305 -1.38 19.06 -6.12
N PRO A 306 -0.74 18.95 -4.94
CA PRO A 306 0.16 19.97 -4.42
C PRO A 306 1.41 20.09 -5.30
N LYS A 307 2.15 21.20 -5.12
CA LYS A 307 3.49 21.31 -5.70
C LYS A 307 4.37 20.18 -5.17
N THR A 308 5.17 19.56 -6.05
CA THR A 308 6.09 18.50 -5.65
C THR A 308 7.07 18.95 -4.56
N ALA A 309 7.33 18.07 -3.60
CA ALA A 309 8.34 18.26 -2.56
C ALA A 309 9.72 17.70 -2.97
N PHE A 310 9.98 17.55 -4.27
CA PHE A 310 11.22 16.94 -4.77
C PHE A 310 12.47 17.64 -4.25
N GLU A 311 12.54 18.96 -4.36
CA GLU A 311 13.72 19.74 -3.96
C GLU A 311 14.02 19.56 -2.46
N GLU A 312 12.97 19.59 -1.63
CA GLU A 312 13.10 19.40 -0.18
C GLU A 312 13.55 17.97 0.16
N MET A 313 12.99 16.96 -0.51
CA MET A 313 13.39 15.56 -0.31
C MET A 313 14.83 15.31 -0.73
N VAL A 314 15.27 15.88 -1.86
CA VAL A 314 16.66 15.80 -2.32
C VAL A 314 17.60 16.51 -1.36
N GLN A 315 17.24 17.69 -0.84
CA GLN A 315 18.06 18.40 0.15
C GLN A 315 18.24 17.57 1.43
N ILE A 316 17.20 16.89 1.89
CA ILE A 316 17.31 15.98 3.04
C ILE A 316 18.27 14.82 2.71
N ALA A 317 18.14 14.19 1.55
CA ALA A 317 19.00 13.09 1.14
C ALA A 317 20.47 13.51 1.00
N LYS A 318 20.75 14.66 0.38
CA LYS A 318 22.10 15.19 0.16
C LYS A 318 22.87 15.52 1.43
N LYS A 319 22.20 15.73 2.56
CA LYS A 319 22.89 15.86 3.86
C LYS A 319 23.68 14.61 4.22
N TYR A 320 23.20 13.44 3.78
CA TYR A 320 23.75 12.13 4.12
C TYR A 320 24.54 11.51 2.98
N LEU A 321 24.15 11.74 1.72
CA LEU A 321 24.75 11.12 0.55
C LEU A 321 26.03 11.82 0.11
N ASN A 322 26.97 11.04 -0.44
CA ASN A 322 28.18 11.58 -1.06
C ASN A 322 27.83 12.55 -2.21
N GLU A 323 28.71 13.53 -2.46
CA GLU A 323 28.47 14.59 -3.45
C GLU A 323 28.34 14.09 -4.89
N ASP A 324 28.95 12.95 -5.21
CA ASP A 324 28.89 12.29 -6.54
C ASP A 324 27.57 11.59 -6.83
N ILE A 325 26.65 11.54 -5.86
CA ILE A 325 25.32 10.98 -6.02
C ILE A 325 24.35 12.06 -6.50
N GLU A 326 23.94 11.96 -7.76
CA GLU A 326 22.93 12.81 -8.37
C GLU A 326 21.55 12.18 -8.34
N ILE A 327 20.51 13.01 -8.15
CA ILE A 327 19.11 12.60 -8.19
C ILE A 327 18.37 13.60 -9.09
N LYS A 328 17.69 13.09 -10.14
CA LYS A 328 16.96 13.92 -11.12
C LYS A 328 15.49 13.57 -11.10
N TYR A 329 14.64 14.57 -11.03
CA TYR A 329 13.19 14.41 -11.04
C TYR A 329 12.68 13.79 -12.36
N VAL A 330 11.73 12.85 -12.22
CA VAL A 330 11.01 12.28 -13.37
C VAL A 330 9.54 12.60 -13.27
N LYS A 331 8.87 12.16 -12.19
CA LYS A 331 7.46 12.45 -11.95
C LYS A 331 7.05 12.16 -10.51
N SER A 332 5.93 12.73 -10.11
CA SER A 332 5.29 12.47 -8.82
C SER A 332 4.07 11.56 -8.99
N LEU A 333 3.90 10.65 -8.04
CA LEU A 333 2.72 9.80 -7.89
C LEU A 333 2.04 10.17 -6.57
N PHE A 334 0.75 10.48 -6.62
CA PHE A 334 -0.01 10.88 -5.43
C PHE A 334 -1.02 9.82 -5.02
N THR A 335 -1.16 9.60 -3.73
CA THR A 335 -2.10 8.62 -3.15
C THR A 335 -2.57 9.05 -1.77
N ILE A 336 -3.67 8.47 -1.32
CA ILE A 336 -4.11 8.56 0.08
C ILE A 336 -3.60 7.33 0.81
N LYS A 337 -2.80 7.55 1.85
CA LYS A 337 -2.29 6.49 2.73
C LYS A 337 -3.03 6.53 4.05
N PRO A 338 -3.86 5.53 4.35
CA PRO A 338 -4.50 5.38 5.65
C PRO A 338 -3.52 4.77 6.65
N ILE A 339 -3.54 5.28 7.87
CA ILE A 339 -2.76 4.79 9.01
C ILE A 339 -3.71 4.66 10.19
N LEU A 340 -3.66 3.57 10.94
CA LEU A 340 -4.41 3.46 12.19
C LEU A 340 -3.85 4.46 13.21
N VAL A 341 -4.73 5.20 13.86
CA VAL A 341 -4.33 6.20 14.86
C VAL A 341 -3.49 5.56 15.98
N ALA A 342 -3.84 4.35 16.42
CA ALA A 342 -3.07 3.62 17.42
C ALA A 342 -1.63 3.28 17.01
N SER A 343 -1.35 3.22 15.71
CA SER A 343 -0.01 2.90 15.17
C SER A 343 0.96 4.08 15.17
N GLU A 344 0.54 5.27 15.55
CA GLU A 344 1.43 6.45 15.63
C GLU A 344 2.43 6.36 16.78
N ILE A 345 2.16 5.55 17.79
CA ILE A 345 3.00 5.42 18.99
C ILE A 345 4.27 4.63 18.70
N ASP A 346 4.15 3.51 17.97
CA ASP A 346 5.23 2.53 17.76
C ASP A 346 5.62 2.32 16.29
N ASP A 347 5.02 3.11 15.40
CA ASP A 347 5.15 2.98 13.94
C ASP A 347 4.74 1.59 13.41
N SER A 348 3.91 0.86 14.15
CA SER A 348 3.40 -0.44 13.71
C SER A 348 2.55 -0.33 12.44
N ARG A 349 2.47 -1.42 11.70
CA ARG A 349 1.65 -1.51 10.50
C ARG A 349 0.91 -2.85 10.52
N PRO A 350 -0.05 -3.01 11.45
CA PRO A 350 -0.81 -4.26 11.55
C PRO A 350 -1.72 -4.43 10.34
N THR A 351 -1.88 -5.68 9.91
CA THR A 351 -3.02 -6.07 9.08
C THR A 351 -4.15 -6.46 10.03
N ILE A 352 -5.31 -5.83 9.87
CA ILE A 352 -6.50 -6.12 10.68
C ILE A 352 -7.55 -6.71 9.77
N ILE A 353 -8.08 -7.87 10.17
CA ILE A 353 -9.24 -8.51 9.55
C ILE A 353 -10.33 -8.51 10.60
N LYS A 354 -11.45 -7.83 10.32
CA LYS A 354 -12.58 -7.71 11.24
C LYS A 354 -13.85 -8.18 10.55
N GLN A 355 -14.58 -9.08 11.21
CA GLN A 355 -15.92 -9.48 10.80
C GLN A 355 -16.94 -8.52 11.41
N TYR A 356 -17.76 -7.90 10.57
CA TYR A 356 -18.80 -6.95 10.97
C TYR A 356 -20.19 -7.58 11.01
N SER A 357 -20.37 -8.69 10.31
CA SER A 357 -21.64 -9.40 10.26
C SER A 357 -21.41 -10.88 9.97
N GLN A 358 -22.31 -11.72 10.47
CA GLN A 358 -22.43 -13.15 10.15
C GLN A 358 -23.79 -13.41 9.54
N SER A 359 -23.85 -14.28 8.53
CA SER A 359 -25.06 -14.71 7.84
C SER A 359 -26.01 -13.56 7.46
N PRO A 360 -25.71 -12.77 6.42
CA PRO A 360 -24.57 -12.87 5.49
C PRO A 360 -23.27 -12.31 6.07
N ASP A 361 -22.15 -12.84 5.60
CA ASP A 361 -20.83 -12.49 6.10
C ASP A 361 -20.32 -11.19 5.52
N PHE A 362 -19.78 -10.32 6.38
CA PHE A 362 -19.09 -9.10 5.96
C PHE A 362 -17.78 -8.93 6.70
N TYR A 363 -16.71 -8.98 5.94
CA TYR A 363 -15.36 -8.76 6.45
C TYR A 363 -14.77 -7.46 5.91
N THR A 364 -13.96 -6.82 6.73
CA THR A 364 -13.10 -5.70 6.31
C THR A 364 -11.66 -6.06 6.58
N VAL A 365 -10.78 -5.83 5.60
CA VAL A 365 -9.35 -5.92 5.77
C VAL A 365 -8.70 -4.55 5.67
N PHE A 366 -8.03 -4.13 6.76
CA PHE A 366 -7.12 -2.99 6.77
C PHE A 366 -5.70 -3.50 6.60
N SER A 367 -5.07 -3.11 5.49
CA SER A 367 -3.76 -3.65 5.10
C SER A 367 -2.59 -2.91 5.77
N GLY A 368 -1.71 -3.66 6.42
CA GLY A 368 -0.46 -3.13 6.99
C GLY A 368 0.68 -3.05 5.99
N LYS A 369 0.93 -4.14 5.27
CA LYS A 369 2.01 -4.30 4.28
C LYS A 369 1.55 -5.13 3.11
N ILE A 370 2.21 -4.97 1.94
CA ILE A 370 1.82 -5.69 0.73
C ILE A 370 1.94 -7.21 0.92
N ASN A 371 3.00 -7.67 1.55
CA ASN A 371 3.25 -9.10 1.78
C ASN A 371 2.51 -9.69 2.98
N THR A 372 1.72 -8.90 3.72
CA THR A 372 0.84 -9.45 4.78
C THR A 372 -0.57 -9.78 4.31
N MET A 373 -0.83 -9.75 3.01
CA MET A 373 -2.09 -10.20 2.41
C MET A 373 -2.40 -11.67 2.72
N TYR A 374 -1.38 -12.47 3.00
CA TYR A 374 -1.52 -13.90 3.38
C TYR A 374 -2.27 -14.12 4.70
N ASP A 375 -2.46 -13.09 5.51
CA ASP A 375 -3.34 -13.17 6.68
C ASP A 375 -4.79 -13.47 6.29
N LEU A 376 -5.20 -13.16 5.05
CA LEU A 376 -6.52 -13.51 4.54
C LEU A 376 -6.77 -15.03 4.43
N ASP A 377 -5.73 -15.87 4.41
CA ASP A 377 -5.87 -17.32 4.41
C ASP A 377 -6.70 -17.85 5.59
N GLU A 378 -6.81 -17.07 6.68
CA GLU A 378 -7.56 -17.41 7.89
C GLU A 378 -9.08 -17.33 7.73
N ILE A 379 -9.57 -16.55 6.74
CA ILE A 379 -11.02 -16.30 6.54
C ILE A 379 -11.57 -16.77 5.19
N LEU A 380 -10.69 -17.22 4.30
CA LEU A 380 -11.05 -17.64 2.94
C LEU A 380 -11.17 -19.16 2.78
#